data_6738b8419196eaab26fda4873ebacecf
#
_entry.id   6738b8419196eaab26fda4873ebacecf
#
_cell.length_a   1.000
_cell.length_b   1.000
_cell.length_c   1.000
_cell.angle_alpha   90.00
_cell.angle_beta   90.00
_cell.angle_gamma   90.00
#
_symmetry.space_group_name_H-M   'P 1'
#
loop_
_entity.id
_entity.type
_entity.pdbx_description
1 polymer ?
#
loop_
_entity_poly.entity_id
_entity_poly.type
_entity_poly.pdbx_seq_one_letter_code
_entity_poly.pdbx_strand_id
1 'polypeptide(L)'
;NKDMFNIHAVSSSIYTLEQEREFFGDDSKHGLQHCGLYEGDRKIESMELKDGKIILHLVTDSGVSCKQTLDFTANFTTEKGCNSLLKIDYTITLNESLPLKDGRTVNVTFNQNQGIKNEEIEKFTEGEHNGFKYQFYTPKNANDGQKHPLIVWFHGGGESGYRGLHYNNLSQLKANRGAVSFVSDEAQKIFDGAYVLAPQTPHEWSENLNDAKDLIEYIVQNNNVDTARIYVYGCSAGGYMTLDMVVHNPDLFAAAVVTCPAIDQKNINTYGQGRQITDEEIKAIDTPVWLVQAKDDTTVKYEESALRVYNLLKDKGAILSTYETGGHSSWIYTANNDPIYNGEHVWQWTARQTLTSVNNQTVPDTKSEKITSVKTGDTTSSDIYVIV
;
A
#
# COMPACT_ATOMS: atom_id res chain seq x y z
N ASN A 1 28.72 21.27 -7.08
CA ASN A 1 29.19 20.29 -6.14
C ASN A 1 28.15 20.09 -5.04
N LYS A 2 27.75 18.83 -4.77
CA LYS A 2 26.76 18.49 -3.74
C LYS A 2 27.19 18.91 -2.32
N ASP A 3 28.49 18.96 -2.05
CA ASP A 3 29.07 19.30 -0.74
C ASP A 3 28.91 20.80 -0.39
N MET A 4 28.43 21.60 -1.35
CA MET A 4 28.04 23.00 -1.09
C MET A 4 26.76 23.12 -0.27
N PHE A 5 25.94 22.06 -0.21
CA PHE A 5 24.62 22.09 0.42
C PHE A 5 24.60 21.29 1.71
N ASN A 6 23.96 21.84 2.71
CA ASN A 6 23.55 21.12 3.91
C ASN A 6 22.03 21.14 3.99
N ILE A 7 21.40 19.98 4.22
CA ILE A 7 19.94 19.82 4.26
C ILE A 7 19.54 19.37 5.66
N HIS A 8 18.83 20.24 6.34
CA HIS A 8 18.20 19.93 7.63
C HIS A 8 16.73 19.62 7.44
N ALA A 9 16.25 18.55 8.06
CA ALA A 9 14.86 18.09 7.97
C ALA A 9 14.24 17.94 9.36
N VAL A 10 13.00 18.39 9.49
CA VAL A 10 12.17 18.21 10.68
C VAL A 10 10.87 17.52 10.25
N SER A 11 10.59 16.36 10.82
CA SER A 11 9.28 15.71 10.66
C SER A 11 8.40 15.99 11.87
N SER A 12 7.12 16.23 11.63
CA SER A 12 6.12 16.49 12.65
C SER A 12 4.76 15.89 12.26
N SER A 13 3.95 15.53 13.25
CA SER A 13 2.57 15.12 13.01
C SER A 13 1.77 16.26 12.36
N ILE A 14 0.83 15.92 11.46
CA ILE A 14 -0.16 16.89 10.98
C ILE A 14 -1.28 17.13 12.01
N TYR A 15 -1.36 16.30 13.03
CA TYR A 15 -2.32 16.40 14.12
C TYR A 15 -1.70 17.10 15.33
N THR A 16 -2.53 17.79 16.09
CA THR A 16 -2.09 18.35 17.38
C THR A 16 -1.96 17.24 18.42
N LEU A 17 -1.14 17.48 19.46
CA LEU A 17 -1.00 16.55 20.58
C LEU A 17 -2.35 16.30 21.29
N GLU A 18 -3.23 17.30 21.34
CA GLU A 18 -4.58 17.18 21.92
C GLU A 18 -5.43 16.20 21.10
N GLN A 19 -5.45 16.32 19.76
CA GLN A 19 -6.15 15.42 18.87
C GLN A 19 -5.64 13.98 18.97
N GLU A 20 -4.32 13.81 19.05
CA GLU A 20 -3.73 12.48 19.23
C GLU A 20 -4.10 11.85 20.57
N ARG A 21 -4.09 12.63 21.66
CA ARG A 21 -4.53 12.17 22.98
C ARG A 21 -6.01 11.81 23.02
N GLU A 22 -6.84 12.60 22.36
CA GLU A 22 -8.27 12.30 22.26
C GLU A 22 -8.52 10.96 21.57
N PHE A 23 -7.79 10.68 20.51
CA PHE A 23 -7.93 9.44 19.76
C PHE A 23 -7.31 8.23 20.46
N PHE A 24 -6.03 8.31 20.80
CA PHE A 24 -5.29 7.20 21.40
C PHE A 24 -5.55 7.02 22.90
N GLY A 25 -6.04 8.05 23.57
CA GLY A 25 -6.18 8.15 25.02
C GLY A 25 -4.98 8.86 25.66
N ASP A 26 -5.22 9.50 26.80
CA ASP A 26 -4.16 10.11 27.58
C ASP A 26 -3.42 9.03 28.38
N ASP A 27 -2.26 8.65 27.90
CA ASP A 27 -1.37 7.74 28.60
C ASP A 27 -0.18 8.53 29.17
N SER A 28 -0.42 9.17 30.31
CA SER A 28 0.62 9.89 31.04
C SER A 28 1.76 9.00 31.56
N LYS A 29 1.57 7.65 31.57
CA LYS A 29 2.57 6.71 32.09
C LYS A 29 3.44 6.15 30.97
N HIS A 30 2.89 5.93 29.78
CA HIS A 30 3.59 5.27 28.67
C HIS A 30 3.83 6.18 27.49
N GLY A 31 3.12 7.31 27.40
CA GLY A 31 3.19 8.27 26.30
C GLY A 31 2.71 7.70 24.97
N LEU A 32 2.40 8.57 24.01
CA LEU A 32 2.20 8.15 22.62
C LEU A 32 3.55 7.79 22.03
N GLN A 33 3.63 6.59 21.46
CA GLN A 33 4.85 6.17 20.78
C GLN A 33 4.75 6.50 19.29
N HIS A 34 5.50 7.52 18.89
CA HIS A 34 5.67 7.89 17.50
C HIS A 34 6.96 7.26 16.97
N CYS A 35 6.84 6.49 15.91
CA CYS A 35 7.94 5.79 15.27
C CYS A 35 8.43 6.55 14.03
N GLY A 36 8.82 7.78 14.12
CA GLY A 36 9.24 8.50 12.90
C GLY A 36 9.29 10.02 13.03
N LEU A 37 9.11 10.54 14.23
CA LEU A 37 9.31 11.96 14.48
C LEU A 37 10.80 12.24 14.68
N TYR A 38 11.43 12.82 13.66
CA TYR A 38 12.87 13.04 13.66
C TYR A 38 13.21 14.47 13.27
N GLU A 39 14.33 14.92 13.81
CA GLU A 39 15.03 16.12 13.39
C GLU A 39 16.48 15.74 13.09
N GLY A 40 17.01 16.20 11.98
CA GLY A 40 18.40 15.91 11.62
C GLY A 40 18.75 16.21 10.18
N ASP A 41 20.04 16.06 9.88
CA ASP A 41 20.59 16.35 8.55
C ASP A 41 20.38 15.19 7.60
N ARG A 42 20.01 15.52 6.36
CA ARG A 42 19.86 14.57 5.27
C ARG A 42 21.14 14.50 4.43
N LYS A 43 21.58 13.30 4.14
CA LYS A 43 22.75 13.06 3.29
C LYS A 43 22.36 13.16 1.83
N ILE A 44 23.14 13.94 1.06
CA ILE A 44 22.99 14.07 -0.39
C ILE A 44 23.78 12.97 -1.08
N GLU A 45 23.13 12.15 -1.87
CA GLU A 45 23.76 11.12 -2.69
C GLU A 45 24.40 11.72 -3.93
N SER A 46 23.62 12.49 -4.68
CA SER A 46 24.09 13.15 -5.92
C SER A 46 23.36 14.48 -6.14
N MET A 47 23.84 15.23 -7.13
CA MET A 47 23.27 16.50 -7.54
C MET A 47 23.31 16.62 -9.07
N GLU A 48 22.24 17.13 -9.65
CA GLU A 48 22.21 17.49 -11.07
C GLU A 48 21.65 18.90 -11.28
N LEU A 49 21.97 19.46 -12.45
CA LEU A 49 21.44 20.75 -12.94
C LEU A 49 20.59 20.44 -14.16
N LYS A 50 19.27 20.64 -14.06
CA LYS A 50 18.34 20.35 -15.14
C LYS A 50 17.25 21.41 -15.20
N ASP A 51 17.00 21.93 -16.40
CA ASP A 51 15.96 22.91 -16.67
C ASP A 51 15.99 24.15 -15.76
N GLY A 52 17.21 24.63 -15.43
CA GLY A 52 17.41 25.78 -14.54
C GLY A 52 17.16 25.49 -13.06
N LYS A 53 17.05 24.23 -12.68
CA LYS A 53 16.87 23.75 -11.29
C LYS A 53 18.10 23.00 -10.80
N ILE A 54 18.40 23.14 -9.54
CA ILE A 54 19.33 22.26 -8.84
C ILE A 54 18.48 21.13 -8.24
N ILE A 55 18.78 19.89 -8.61
CA ILE A 55 18.13 18.70 -8.08
C ILE A 55 19.12 18.02 -7.15
N LEU A 56 18.72 17.83 -5.88
CA LEU A 56 19.51 17.13 -4.88
C LEU A 56 18.86 15.79 -4.59
N HIS A 57 19.52 14.69 -4.99
CA HIS A 57 19.10 13.33 -4.70
C HIS A 57 19.55 12.95 -3.30
N LEU A 58 18.63 12.55 -2.45
CA LEU A 58 18.93 12.21 -1.07
C LEU A 58 19.09 10.72 -0.87
N VAL A 59 19.96 10.34 0.05
CA VAL A 59 20.09 8.94 0.49
C VAL A 59 18.78 8.48 1.12
N THR A 60 18.30 7.30 0.69
CA THR A 60 17.02 6.70 1.13
C THR A 60 17.17 5.38 1.85
N ASP A 61 18.39 5.00 2.24
CA ASP A 61 18.66 3.75 2.95
C ASP A 61 17.80 3.58 4.21
N SER A 62 17.60 2.34 4.62
CA SER A 62 16.71 1.99 5.75
C SER A 62 17.06 2.64 7.08
N GLY A 63 18.33 3.03 7.28
CA GLY A 63 18.81 3.71 8.50
C GLY A 63 18.67 5.23 8.50
N VAL A 64 18.10 5.85 7.44
CA VAL A 64 17.98 7.30 7.34
C VAL A 64 16.71 7.77 8.03
N SER A 65 16.84 8.69 8.98
CA SER A 65 15.72 9.39 9.62
C SER A 65 15.18 10.53 8.76
N CYS A 66 14.02 11.08 9.13
CA CYS A 66 13.35 12.21 8.46
C CYS A 66 13.09 12.00 6.97
N LYS A 67 12.81 10.78 6.54
CA LYS A 67 12.54 10.46 5.13
C LYS A 67 11.08 10.15 4.80
N GLN A 68 10.30 9.78 5.80
CA GLN A 68 8.92 9.33 5.61
C GLN A 68 7.90 10.42 5.93
N THR A 69 6.79 10.40 5.18
CA THR A 69 5.62 11.25 5.40
C THR A 69 4.47 10.50 6.05
N LEU A 70 4.77 9.35 6.63
CA LEU A 70 3.85 8.50 7.36
C LEU A 70 4.56 7.92 8.57
N ASP A 71 3.86 7.80 9.69
CA ASP A 71 4.33 7.18 10.92
C ASP A 71 3.27 6.23 11.48
N PHE A 72 3.70 5.09 12.02
CA PHE A 72 2.80 4.24 12.80
C PHE A 72 2.78 4.74 14.24
N THR A 73 1.67 5.35 14.64
CA THR A 73 1.43 5.82 16.00
C THR A 73 0.60 4.78 16.74
N ALA A 74 1.05 4.40 17.94
CA ALA A 74 0.36 3.41 18.75
C ALA A 74 0.33 3.83 20.24
N ASN A 75 -0.76 3.44 20.90
CA ASN A 75 -0.86 3.41 22.35
C ASN A 75 -1.10 1.97 22.78
N PHE A 76 -0.09 1.35 23.35
CA PHE A 76 -0.13 -0.07 23.74
C PHE A 76 -1.02 -0.33 24.95
N THR A 77 -1.40 0.70 25.73
CA THR A 77 -2.34 0.56 26.85
C THR A 77 -3.78 0.48 26.36
N THR A 78 -4.13 1.26 25.33
CA THR A 78 -5.48 1.25 24.73
C THR A 78 -5.62 0.33 23.54
N GLU A 79 -4.52 -0.34 23.15
CA GLU A 79 -4.44 -1.22 21.98
C GLU A 79 -4.84 -0.55 20.65
N LYS A 80 -4.72 0.77 20.59
CA LYS A 80 -5.02 1.54 19.39
C LYS A 80 -3.73 1.86 18.63
N GLY A 81 -3.76 1.68 17.34
CA GLY A 81 -2.64 2.03 16.47
C GLY A 81 -3.12 2.29 15.04
N CYS A 82 -2.48 3.25 14.38
CA CYS A 82 -2.74 3.54 12.97
C CYS A 82 -1.56 4.24 12.30
N ASN A 83 -1.58 4.25 10.97
CA ASN A 83 -0.66 5.03 10.17
C ASN A 83 -1.12 6.50 10.13
N SER A 84 -0.33 7.38 10.74
CA SER A 84 -0.57 8.82 10.82
C SER A 84 0.27 9.57 9.79
N LEU A 85 -0.30 10.60 9.19
CA LEU A 85 0.44 11.43 8.23
C LEU A 85 1.42 12.35 8.94
N LEU A 86 2.62 12.48 8.39
CA LEU A 86 3.66 13.40 8.81
C LEU A 86 3.87 14.51 7.79
N LYS A 87 4.23 15.67 8.30
CA LYS A 87 4.80 16.77 7.56
C LYS A 87 6.32 16.70 7.69
N ILE A 88 7.04 16.95 6.61
CA ILE A 88 8.49 17.14 6.63
C ILE A 88 8.79 18.54 6.12
N ASP A 89 9.51 19.31 6.92
CA ASP A 89 10.01 20.63 6.56
C ASP A 89 11.52 20.56 6.35
N TYR A 90 11.96 21.02 5.17
CA TYR A 90 13.38 21.10 4.81
C TYR A 90 13.90 22.52 4.88
N THR A 91 15.09 22.67 5.47
CA THR A 91 15.91 23.90 5.38
C THR A 91 17.23 23.54 4.72
N ILE A 92 17.57 24.24 3.65
CA ILE A 92 18.81 24.02 2.91
C ILE A 92 19.71 25.23 3.10
N THR A 93 20.92 25.01 3.60
CA THR A 93 21.96 26.03 3.78
C THR A 93 23.13 25.75 2.86
N LEU A 94 23.92 26.78 2.58
CA LEU A 94 25.14 26.68 1.79
C LEU A 94 26.36 26.65 2.72
N ASN A 95 27.23 25.66 2.51
CA ASN A 95 28.55 25.59 3.14
C ASN A 95 29.55 26.56 2.50
N GLU A 96 29.31 26.88 1.21
CA GLU A 96 30.10 27.82 0.43
C GLU A 96 29.16 28.73 -0.39
N SER A 97 29.62 29.93 -0.72
CA SER A 97 28.83 30.86 -1.54
C SER A 97 28.60 30.30 -2.95
N LEU A 98 27.35 30.32 -3.40
CA LEU A 98 26.93 29.85 -4.71
C LEU A 98 27.37 30.85 -5.80
N PRO A 99 28.18 30.44 -6.80
CA PRO A 99 28.55 31.32 -7.91
C PRO A 99 27.38 31.47 -8.89
N LEU A 100 27.12 32.70 -9.30
CA LEU A 100 26.14 33.03 -10.32
C LEU A 100 26.79 33.20 -11.70
N LYS A 101 25.98 33.08 -12.75
CA LYS A 101 26.46 33.22 -14.13
C LYS A 101 27.04 34.61 -14.44
N ASP A 102 26.65 35.64 -13.72
CA ASP A 102 27.14 37.01 -13.86
C ASP A 102 28.41 37.30 -13.07
N GLY A 103 29.01 36.28 -12.45
CA GLY A 103 30.24 36.38 -11.68
C GLY A 103 30.05 36.80 -10.23
N ARG A 104 28.84 37.09 -9.77
CA ARG A 104 28.55 37.30 -8.34
C ARG A 104 28.49 35.97 -7.57
N THR A 105 28.59 36.08 -6.27
CA THR A 105 28.36 34.94 -5.37
C THR A 105 27.22 35.28 -4.40
N VAL A 106 26.44 34.28 -4.03
CA VAL A 106 25.38 34.43 -3.04
C VAL A 106 25.51 33.39 -1.93
N ASN A 107 25.17 33.80 -0.73
CA ASN A 107 25.02 32.89 0.41
C ASN A 107 23.60 33.06 0.94
N VAL A 108 22.78 32.04 0.73
CA VAL A 108 21.35 32.06 1.03
C VAL A 108 20.93 30.81 1.75
N THR A 109 19.86 30.93 2.53
CA THR A 109 19.14 29.78 3.09
C THR A 109 17.88 29.60 2.29
N PHE A 110 17.63 28.36 1.82
CA PHE A 110 16.42 28.00 1.12
C PHE A 110 15.47 27.33 2.12
N ASN A 111 14.29 27.91 2.27
CA ASN A 111 13.21 27.31 3.04
C ASN A 111 12.21 26.64 2.10
N GLN A 112 11.64 25.56 2.55
CA GLN A 112 10.60 24.87 1.79
C GLN A 112 9.38 25.78 1.61
N ASN A 113 8.97 25.99 0.37
CA ASN A 113 7.82 26.83 0.02
C ASN A 113 6.67 26.01 -0.61
N GLN A 114 6.89 24.74 -0.86
CA GLN A 114 5.90 23.82 -1.42
C GLN A 114 5.85 22.54 -0.58
N GLY A 115 4.69 21.89 -0.56
CA GLY A 115 4.51 20.60 0.05
C GLY A 115 5.32 19.51 -0.65
N ILE A 116 5.54 18.41 0.04
CA ILE A 116 6.15 17.21 -0.55
C ILE A 116 5.18 16.61 -1.55
N LYS A 117 5.64 16.36 -2.75
CA LYS A 117 4.92 15.70 -3.81
C LYS A 117 5.32 14.24 -3.89
N ASN A 118 4.34 13.39 -4.17
CA ASN A 118 4.56 12.00 -4.51
C ASN A 118 3.87 11.71 -5.84
N GLU A 119 4.67 11.56 -6.91
CA GLU A 119 4.16 11.45 -8.29
C GLU A 119 3.22 10.26 -8.51
N GLU A 120 3.37 9.18 -7.75
CA GLU A 120 2.48 8.02 -7.85
C GLU A 120 1.13 8.31 -7.18
N ILE A 121 1.15 8.94 -6.01
CA ILE A 121 -0.05 9.29 -5.24
C ILE A 121 -0.86 10.39 -5.96
N GLU A 122 -0.18 11.37 -6.56
CA GLU A 122 -0.85 12.46 -7.30
C GLU A 122 -1.63 11.99 -8.54
N LYS A 123 -1.44 10.74 -8.98
CA LYS A 123 -2.25 10.14 -10.04
C LYS A 123 -3.65 9.74 -9.58
N PHE A 124 -3.87 9.63 -8.28
CA PHE A 124 -5.17 9.28 -7.71
C PHE A 124 -6.03 10.51 -7.48
N THR A 125 -7.34 10.31 -7.54
CA THR A 125 -8.36 11.28 -7.16
C THR A 125 -9.13 10.76 -5.95
N GLU A 126 -9.36 11.62 -4.98
CA GLU A 126 -10.20 11.28 -3.82
C GLU A 126 -11.68 11.33 -4.20
N GLY A 127 -12.44 10.35 -3.69
CA GLY A 127 -13.88 10.29 -3.82
C GLY A 127 -14.55 9.77 -2.56
N GLU A 128 -15.88 9.88 -2.53
CA GLU A 128 -16.74 9.34 -1.48
C GLU A 128 -18.03 8.82 -2.11
N HIS A 129 -18.49 7.67 -1.64
CA HIS A 129 -19.79 7.10 -2.00
C HIS A 129 -20.47 6.56 -0.76
N ASN A 130 -21.67 7.07 -0.46
CA ASN A 130 -22.46 6.69 0.72
C ASN A 130 -21.67 6.77 2.05
N GLY A 131 -20.80 7.79 2.19
CA GLY A 131 -19.94 7.96 3.37
C GLY A 131 -18.66 7.11 3.37
N PHE A 132 -18.46 6.26 2.36
CA PHE A 132 -17.26 5.45 2.23
C PHE A 132 -16.25 6.15 1.35
N LYS A 133 -15.12 6.58 1.91
CA LYS A 133 -14.05 7.28 1.19
C LYS A 133 -13.21 6.31 0.37
N TYR A 134 -12.68 6.80 -0.74
CA TYR A 134 -11.79 6.02 -1.59
C TYR A 134 -10.78 6.90 -2.33
N GLN A 135 -9.71 6.28 -2.80
CA GLN A 135 -8.79 6.84 -3.79
C GLN A 135 -8.98 6.07 -5.11
N PHE A 136 -8.98 6.78 -6.22
CA PHE A 136 -9.27 6.20 -7.52
C PHE A 136 -8.31 6.68 -8.59
N TYR A 137 -7.75 5.75 -9.34
CA TYR A 137 -6.93 6.01 -10.51
C TYR A 137 -7.67 5.64 -11.78
N THR A 138 -7.68 6.56 -12.73
CA THR A 138 -8.22 6.34 -14.08
C THR A 138 -7.06 6.14 -15.06
N PRO A 139 -7.02 5.02 -15.81
CA PRO A 139 -5.91 4.76 -16.73
C PRO A 139 -5.88 5.75 -17.90
N LYS A 140 -4.69 5.98 -18.46
CA LYS A 140 -4.47 6.96 -19.54
C LYS A 140 -5.33 6.68 -20.78
N ASN A 141 -5.66 5.41 -21.02
CA ASN A 141 -6.46 4.94 -22.15
C ASN A 141 -7.96 4.73 -21.82
N ALA A 142 -8.46 5.19 -20.69
CA ALA A 142 -9.86 5.00 -20.27
C ALA A 142 -10.92 5.47 -21.30
N ASN A 143 -10.53 6.35 -22.21
CA ASN A 143 -11.43 6.93 -23.23
C ASN A 143 -11.17 6.40 -24.66
N ASP A 144 -10.49 5.28 -24.82
CA ASP A 144 -10.18 4.68 -26.13
C ASP A 144 -11.37 3.89 -26.74
N GLY A 145 -12.51 3.86 -26.05
CA GLY A 145 -13.72 3.15 -26.45
C GLY A 145 -13.74 1.67 -26.06
N GLN A 146 -12.72 1.20 -25.34
CA GLN A 146 -12.66 -0.16 -24.80
C GLN A 146 -13.05 -0.19 -23.34
N LYS A 147 -13.36 -1.37 -22.83
CA LYS A 147 -13.52 -1.63 -21.41
C LYS A 147 -12.19 -2.08 -20.81
N HIS A 148 -11.87 -1.57 -19.61
CA HIS A 148 -10.60 -1.79 -18.92
C HIS A 148 -10.78 -2.55 -17.62
N PRO A 149 -9.80 -3.35 -17.18
CA PRO A 149 -9.85 -4.03 -15.90
C PRO A 149 -10.00 -3.04 -14.71
N LEU A 150 -10.53 -3.55 -13.62
CA LEU A 150 -10.54 -2.87 -12.33
C LEU A 150 -9.72 -3.67 -11.31
N ILE A 151 -8.75 -3.03 -10.68
CA ILE A 151 -8.01 -3.57 -9.54
C ILE A 151 -8.55 -2.90 -8.28
N VAL A 152 -9.02 -3.70 -7.32
CA VAL A 152 -9.45 -3.24 -6.00
C VAL A 152 -8.39 -3.62 -4.99
N TRP A 153 -7.92 -2.63 -4.21
CA TRP A 153 -6.95 -2.83 -3.14
C TRP A 153 -7.57 -2.59 -1.77
N PHE A 154 -7.57 -3.60 -0.92
CA PHE A 154 -7.97 -3.48 0.48
C PHE A 154 -6.74 -3.36 1.40
N HIS A 155 -6.65 -2.23 2.09
CA HIS A 155 -5.54 -1.88 2.98
C HIS A 155 -5.53 -2.70 4.29
N GLY A 156 -4.42 -2.67 5.02
CA GLY A 156 -4.27 -3.28 6.34
C GLY A 156 -4.97 -2.50 7.46
N GLY A 157 -4.92 -3.02 8.67
CA GLY A 157 -5.59 -2.40 9.83
C GLY A 157 -5.05 -1.01 10.18
N GLY A 158 -3.76 -0.76 9.92
CA GLY A 158 -3.12 0.52 10.23
C GLY A 158 -3.63 1.72 9.43
N GLU A 159 -4.29 1.49 8.31
CA GLU A 159 -4.86 2.52 7.44
C GLU A 159 -6.36 2.74 7.65
N SER A 160 -6.99 2.00 8.55
CA SER A 160 -8.40 2.17 8.90
C SER A 160 -8.71 3.57 9.40
N GLY A 161 -9.88 4.09 9.02
CA GLY A 161 -10.28 5.46 9.31
C GLY A 161 -10.91 5.66 10.68
N TYR A 162 -10.39 5.01 11.69
CA TYR A 162 -10.96 5.03 13.04
C TYR A 162 -11.51 6.39 13.47
N ARG A 163 -12.82 6.42 13.75
CA ARG A 163 -13.50 7.46 14.52
C ARG A 163 -13.31 8.91 14.06
N GLY A 164 -13.02 9.11 12.79
CA GLY A 164 -12.96 10.43 12.18
C GLY A 164 -11.60 11.13 12.23
N LEU A 165 -10.77 10.95 13.26
CA LEU A 165 -9.47 11.60 13.34
C LEU A 165 -8.51 11.10 12.24
N HIS A 166 -8.43 9.79 12.09
CA HIS A 166 -7.57 9.13 11.11
C HIS A 166 -8.31 8.67 9.84
N TYR A 167 -9.58 9.07 9.68
CA TYR A 167 -10.29 8.86 8.42
C TYR A 167 -9.70 9.75 7.31
N ASN A 168 -8.40 9.55 7.12
CA ASN A 168 -7.60 10.24 6.14
C ASN A 168 -7.27 9.26 5.02
N ASN A 169 -8.02 9.39 3.96
CA ASN A 169 -7.97 8.51 2.80
C ASN A 169 -6.61 8.45 2.09
N LEU A 170 -5.73 9.42 2.33
CA LEU A 170 -4.39 9.45 1.74
C LEU A 170 -3.41 8.48 2.44
N SER A 171 -3.65 8.14 3.70
CA SER A 171 -2.73 7.29 4.49
C SER A 171 -2.53 5.92 3.84
N GLN A 172 -3.58 5.31 3.28
CA GLN A 172 -3.50 4.01 2.63
C GLN A 172 -2.61 3.99 1.38
N LEU A 173 -2.52 5.11 0.63
CA LEU A 173 -1.63 5.20 -0.53
C LEU A 173 -0.16 5.35 -0.12
N LYS A 174 0.10 5.95 1.04
CA LYS A 174 1.45 6.17 1.57
C LYS A 174 2.01 4.97 2.33
N ALA A 175 1.14 4.13 2.90
CA ALA A 175 1.55 3.14 3.89
C ALA A 175 2.34 1.96 3.30
N ASN A 176 1.94 1.41 2.17
CA ASN A 176 2.40 0.08 1.79
C ASN A 176 2.59 -0.17 0.30
N ARG A 177 2.50 0.85 -0.53
CA ARG A 177 2.57 0.76 -2.00
C ARG A 177 1.55 -0.18 -2.65
N GLY A 178 0.59 -0.71 -1.92
CA GLY A 178 -0.36 -1.70 -2.44
C GLY A 178 -1.12 -1.17 -3.67
N ALA A 179 -1.91 -0.11 -3.51
CA ALA A 179 -2.63 0.49 -4.62
C ALA A 179 -1.70 1.22 -5.60
N VAL A 180 -0.70 1.98 -5.10
CA VAL A 180 0.16 2.80 -5.94
C VAL A 180 1.08 1.99 -6.85
N SER A 181 1.40 0.75 -6.51
CA SER A 181 2.19 -0.13 -7.38
C SER A 181 1.51 -0.38 -8.74
N PHE A 182 0.18 -0.41 -8.76
CA PHE A 182 -0.59 -0.65 -9.97
C PHE A 182 -0.69 0.57 -10.91
N VAL A 183 -0.26 1.76 -10.49
CA VAL A 183 -0.23 2.94 -11.39
C VAL A 183 1.15 3.15 -12.04
N SER A 184 2.09 2.23 -11.83
CA SER A 184 3.36 2.18 -12.55
C SER A 184 3.13 1.88 -14.04
N ASP A 185 4.02 2.37 -14.90
CA ASP A 185 3.92 2.10 -16.34
C ASP A 185 4.03 0.59 -16.64
N GLU A 186 4.79 -0.16 -15.84
CA GLU A 186 4.88 -1.62 -15.95
C GLU A 186 3.55 -2.30 -15.65
N ALA A 187 2.93 -2.02 -14.50
CA ALA A 187 1.65 -2.59 -14.13
C ALA A 187 0.56 -2.21 -15.14
N GLN A 188 0.50 -0.94 -15.55
CA GLN A 188 -0.48 -0.47 -16.52
C GLN A 188 -0.32 -1.15 -17.90
N LYS A 189 0.90 -1.49 -18.29
CA LYS A 189 1.16 -2.28 -19.50
C LYS A 189 0.71 -3.74 -19.35
N ILE A 190 0.96 -4.37 -18.21
CA ILE A 190 0.57 -5.76 -17.94
C ILE A 190 -0.96 -5.90 -17.91
N PHE A 191 -1.66 -4.97 -17.27
CA PHE A 191 -3.12 -4.99 -17.13
C PHE A 191 -3.87 -4.29 -18.28
N ASP A 192 -3.17 -3.83 -19.32
CA ASP A 192 -3.76 -3.12 -20.48
C ASP A 192 -4.58 -1.87 -20.07
N GLY A 193 -4.05 -1.11 -19.12
CA GLY A 193 -4.70 0.10 -18.64
C GLY A 193 -5.81 -0.17 -17.63
N ALA A 194 -5.47 -0.61 -16.41
CA ALA A 194 -6.44 -0.88 -15.35
C ALA A 194 -6.82 0.37 -14.55
N TYR A 195 -8.10 0.50 -14.23
CA TYR A 195 -8.55 1.33 -13.11
C TYR A 195 -8.02 0.76 -11.80
N VAL A 196 -7.74 1.62 -10.81
CA VAL A 196 -7.35 1.18 -9.46
C VAL A 196 -8.24 1.85 -8.45
N LEU A 197 -8.94 1.06 -7.65
CA LEU A 197 -9.80 1.51 -6.56
C LEU A 197 -9.18 1.11 -5.22
N ALA A 198 -8.95 2.08 -4.36
CA ALA A 198 -8.48 1.89 -3.00
C ALA A 198 -9.50 2.48 -2.01
N PRO A 199 -10.47 1.68 -1.54
CA PRO A 199 -11.41 2.11 -0.51
C PRO A 199 -10.69 2.22 0.83
N GLN A 200 -11.12 3.15 1.69
CA GLN A 200 -10.69 3.20 3.07
C GLN A 200 -11.87 2.86 4.00
N THR A 201 -11.74 1.76 4.75
CA THR A 201 -12.76 1.44 5.74
C THR A 201 -12.81 2.48 6.87
N PRO A 202 -13.99 2.98 7.25
CA PRO A 202 -14.12 3.87 8.41
C PRO A 202 -13.87 3.16 9.74
N HIS A 203 -14.07 1.84 9.78
CA HIS A 203 -13.91 0.97 10.95
C HIS A 203 -13.19 -0.32 10.59
N GLU A 204 -13.64 -1.46 11.11
CA GLU A 204 -13.12 -2.76 10.72
C GLU A 204 -13.72 -3.23 9.38
N TRP A 205 -12.92 -3.94 8.57
CA TRP A 205 -13.39 -4.46 7.29
C TRP A 205 -14.58 -5.40 7.44
N SER A 206 -14.62 -6.18 8.51
CA SER A 206 -15.70 -7.14 8.79
C SER A 206 -17.09 -6.51 8.93
N GLU A 207 -17.14 -5.22 9.21
CA GLU A 207 -18.40 -4.47 9.33
C GLU A 207 -18.85 -3.82 8.00
N ASN A 208 -17.96 -3.81 6.99
CA ASN A 208 -18.10 -2.96 5.80
C ASN A 208 -18.16 -3.76 4.47
N LEU A 209 -18.51 -5.05 4.51
CA LEU A 209 -18.56 -5.90 3.32
C LEU A 209 -19.52 -5.35 2.25
N ASN A 210 -20.73 -5.02 2.66
CA ASN A 210 -21.77 -4.53 1.75
C ASN A 210 -21.46 -3.13 1.22
N ASP A 211 -20.91 -2.25 2.05
CA ASP A 211 -20.55 -0.88 1.64
C ASP A 211 -19.40 -0.89 0.64
N ALA A 212 -18.42 -1.76 0.84
CA ALA A 212 -17.33 -1.94 -0.11
C ALA A 212 -17.81 -2.53 -1.44
N LYS A 213 -18.76 -3.48 -1.40
CA LYS A 213 -19.39 -4.02 -2.62
C LYS A 213 -20.16 -2.93 -3.36
N ASP A 214 -21.00 -2.17 -2.66
CA ASP A 214 -21.77 -1.07 -3.22
C ASP A 214 -20.86 -0.01 -3.88
N LEU A 215 -19.73 0.32 -3.24
CA LEU A 215 -18.74 1.20 -3.83
C LEU A 215 -18.13 0.62 -5.13
N ILE A 216 -17.78 -0.67 -5.14
CA ILE A 216 -17.25 -1.32 -6.35
C ILE A 216 -18.29 -1.26 -7.49
N GLU A 217 -19.54 -1.57 -7.20
CA GLU A 217 -20.64 -1.50 -8.17
C GLU A 217 -20.86 -0.06 -8.68
N TYR A 218 -20.78 0.93 -7.80
CA TYR A 218 -20.82 2.34 -8.18
C TYR A 218 -19.68 2.71 -9.16
N ILE A 219 -18.46 2.28 -8.89
CA ILE A 219 -17.32 2.52 -9.78
C ILE A 219 -17.53 1.85 -11.14
N VAL A 220 -18.00 0.60 -11.15
CA VAL A 220 -18.31 -0.15 -12.39
C VAL A 220 -19.37 0.56 -13.23
N GLN A 221 -20.42 1.08 -12.60
CA GLN A 221 -21.51 1.76 -13.29
C GLN A 221 -21.12 3.11 -13.90
N ASN A 222 -20.11 3.79 -13.31
CA ASN A 222 -19.73 5.14 -13.69
C ASN A 222 -18.44 5.20 -14.54
N ASN A 223 -17.85 4.05 -14.88
CA ASN A 223 -16.62 3.98 -15.67
C ASN A 223 -16.69 2.84 -16.72
N ASN A 224 -15.80 2.87 -17.69
CA ASN A 224 -15.71 1.83 -18.73
C ASN A 224 -15.00 0.57 -18.19
N VAL A 225 -15.50 0.00 -17.10
CA VAL A 225 -14.91 -1.20 -16.48
C VAL A 225 -15.33 -2.46 -17.24
N ASP A 226 -14.36 -3.34 -17.48
CA ASP A 226 -14.62 -4.70 -17.94
C ASP A 226 -14.99 -5.58 -16.73
N THR A 227 -16.27 -5.88 -16.60
CA THR A 227 -16.79 -6.68 -15.50
C THR A 227 -16.31 -8.13 -15.49
N ALA A 228 -15.75 -8.63 -16.59
CA ALA A 228 -15.10 -9.94 -16.63
C ALA A 228 -13.65 -9.90 -16.05
N ARG A 229 -13.09 -8.71 -15.84
CA ARG A 229 -11.70 -8.50 -15.37
C ARG A 229 -11.67 -7.56 -14.16
N ILE A 230 -12.38 -7.91 -13.11
CA ILE A 230 -12.28 -7.24 -11.79
C ILE A 230 -11.40 -8.12 -10.91
N TYR A 231 -10.32 -7.54 -10.38
CA TYR A 231 -9.35 -8.23 -9.54
C TYR A 231 -9.32 -7.62 -8.16
N VAL A 232 -9.14 -8.45 -7.14
CA VAL A 232 -9.06 -7.98 -5.76
C VAL A 232 -7.74 -8.37 -5.12
N TYR A 233 -7.11 -7.40 -4.46
CA TYR A 233 -5.88 -7.52 -3.72
C TYR A 233 -6.09 -6.98 -2.30
N GLY A 234 -5.41 -7.55 -1.33
CA GLY A 234 -5.44 -7.00 0.02
C GLY A 234 -4.40 -7.63 0.93
N CYS A 235 -4.05 -6.91 1.99
CA CYS A 235 -3.06 -7.35 2.96
C CYS A 235 -3.58 -7.29 4.39
N SER A 236 -3.16 -8.22 5.25
CA SER A 236 -3.50 -8.22 6.68
C SER A 236 -5.03 -8.19 6.89
N ALA A 237 -5.58 -7.16 7.53
CA ALA A 237 -7.03 -6.94 7.63
C ALA A 237 -7.70 -6.83 6.24
N GLY A 238 -7.04 -6.21 5.26
CA GLY A 238 -7.50 -6.20 3.87
C GLY A 238 -7.39 -7.56 3.18
N GLY A 239 -6.45 -8.41 3.60
CA GLY A 239 -6.38 -9.81 3.18
C GLY A 239 -7.57 -10.62 3.69
N TYR A 240 -8.00 -10.38 4.93
CA TYR A 240 -9.27 -10.88 5.45
C TYR A 240 -10.44 -10.42 4.55
N MET A 241 -10.52 -9.10 4.28
CA MET A 241 -11.59 -8.54 3.46
C MET A 241 -11.59 -9.11 2.03
N THR A 242 -10.42 -9.37 1.45
CA THR A 242 -10.30 -10.01 0.14
C THR A 242 -10.93 -11.40 0.14
N LEU A 243 -10.66 -12.22 1.15
CA LEU A 243 -11.29 -13.53 1.30
C LEU A 243 -12.80 -13.42 1.54
N ASP A 244 -13.23 -12.51 2.42
CA ASP A 244 -14.64 -12.30 2.73
C ASP A 244 -15.44 -11.86 1.49
N MET A 245 -14.85 -10.99 0.68
CA MET A 245 -15.46 -10.55 -0.60
C MET A 245 -15.64 -11.70 -1.57
N VAL A 246 -14.63 -12.55 -1.79
CA VAL A 246 -14.77 -13.67 -2.76
C VAL A 246 -15.65 -14.79 -2.24
N VAL A 247 -15.78 -14.96 -0.92
CA VAL A 247 -16.74 -15.88 -0.32
C VAL A 247 -18.18 -15.46 -0.61
N HIS A 248 -18.50 -14.16 -0.42
CA HIS A 248 -19.88 -13.68 -0.52
C HIS A 248 -20.25 -13.20 -1.92
N ASN A 249 -19.29 -12.94 -2.79
CA ASN A 249 -19.49 -12.42 -4.13
C ASN A 249 -18.71 -13.27 -5.16
N PRO A 250 -19.07 -14.54 -5.34
CA PRO A 250 -18.30 -15.49 -6.15
C PRO A 250 -18.21 -15.11 -7.63
N ASP A 251 -19.17 -14.32 -8.14
CA ASP A 251 -19.24 -13.91 -9.55
C ASP A 251 -18.72 -12.48 -9.78
N LEU A 252 -18.10 -11.84 -8.75
CA LEU A 252 -17.64 -10.46 -8.87
C LEU A 252 -16.18 -10.35 -9.32
N PHE A 253 -15.33 -11.27 -8.89
CA PHE A 253 -13.88 -11.17 -9.10
C PHE A 253 -13.34 -12.30 -9.96
N ALA A 254 -12.55 -11.93 -10.96
CA ALA A 254 -11.84 -12.88 -11.82
C ALA A 254 -10.63 -13.52 -11.14
N ALA A 255 -10.02 -12.84 -10.16
CA ALA A 255 -8.94 -13.36 -9.35
C ALA A 255 -8.82 -12.59 -8.03
N ALA A 256 -8.25 -13.27 -7.03
CA ALA A 256 -7.90 -12.71 -5.73
C ALA A 256 -6.43 -12.96 -5.39
N VAL A 257 -5.73 -11.90 -4.98
CA VAL A 257 -4.37 -12.01 -4.42
C VAL A 257 -4.40 -11.61 -2.96
N VAL A 258 -4.14 -12.56 -2.10
CA VAL A 258 -4.38 -12.48 -0.65
C VAL A 258 -3.04 -12.51 0.09
N THR A 259 -2.67 -11.40 0.68
CA THR A 259 -1.38 -11.28 1.37
C THR A 259 -1.57 -11.28 2.88
N CYS A 260 -0.88 -12.19 3.58
CA CYS A 260 -0.87 -12.36 5.04
C CYS A 260 -2.25 -12.08 5.69
N PRO A 261 -3.33 -12.78 5.27
CA PRO A 261 -4.68 -12.45 5.70
C PRO A 261 -4.86 -12.61 7.22
N ALA A 262 -5.43 -11.60 7.89
CA ALA A 262 -5.63 -11.57 9.33
C ALA A 262 -6.80 -12.46 9.78
N ILE A 263 -6.69 -13.77 9.53
CA ILE A 263 -7.69 -14.79 9.85
C ILE A 263 -7.22 -15.80 10.91
N ASP A 264 -6.03 -15.60 11.48
CA ASP A 264 -5.54 -16.38 12.60
C ASP A 264 -6.33 -16.05 13.89
N GLN A 265 -6.35 -16.99 14.83
CA GLN A 265 -7.19 -16.89 16.04
C GLN A 265 -6.91 -15.64 16.87
N LYS A 266 -5.64 -15.20 16.93
CA LYS A 266 -5.24 -13.98 17.65
C LYS A 266 -5.90 -12.73 17.05
N ASN A 267 -5.78 -12.57 15.73
CA ASN A 267 -6.28 -11.38 15.03
C ASN A 267 -7.80 -11.35 14.98
N ILE A 268 -8.46 -12.50 14.81
CA ILE A 268 -9.92 -12.60 14.91
C ILE A 268 -10.41 -12.16 16.29
N ASN A 269 -9.75 -12.55 17.37
CA ASN A 269 -10.16 -12.16 18.71
C ASN A 269 -9.87 -10.69 19.03
N THR A 270 -8.82 -10.11 18.43
CA THR A 270 -8.37 -8.73 18.72
C THR A 270 -9.07 -7.71 17.83
N TYR A 271 -9.22 -8.00 16.55
CA TYR A 271 -9.74 -7.07 15.54
C TYR A 271 -11.05 -7.53 14.91
N GLY A 272 -11.39 -8.79 15.09
CA GLY A 272 -12.53 -9.43 14.47
C GLY A 272 -13.74 -9.45 15.38
N GLN A 273 -14.16 -8.32 15.88
CA GLN A 273 -15.55 -8.21 16.42
C GLN A 273 -16.59 -8.54 15.34
N GLY A 274 -16.10 -8.80 14.14
CA GLY A 274 -16.82 -9.25 13.00
C GLY A 274 -16.76 -10.76 12.84
N ARG A 275 -17.26 -11.20 11.77
CA ARG A 275 -17.47 -12.55 11.34
C ARG A 275 -16.15 -13.31 11.12
N GLN A 276 -16.03 -14.51 11.64
CA GLN A 276 -15.00 -15.46 11.22
C GLN A 276 -15.38 -16.06 9.86
N ILE A 277 -14.39 -16.16 8.96
CA ILE A 277 -14.54 -16.92 7.73
C ILE A 277 -14.24 -18.40 8.08
N THR A 278 -15.24 -19.26 7.92
CA THR A 278 -15.14 -20.69 8.25
C THR A 278 -14.37 -21.46 7.17
N ASP A 279 -13.87 -22.65 7.53
CA ASP A 279 -13.20 -23.53 6.58
C ASP A 279 -14.14 -23.98 5.44
N GLU A 280 -15.43 -24.16 5.74
CA GLU A 280 -16.46 -24.51 4.76
C GLU A 280 -16.67 -23.40 3.75
N GLU A 281 -16.70 -22.16 4.19
CA GLU A 281 -16.81 -20.97 3.33
C GLU A 281 -15.56 -20.82 2.46
N ILE A 282 -14.36 -20.99 3.03
CA ILE A 282 -13.11 -20.95 2.26
C ILE A 282 -13.12 -22.06 1.20
N LYS A 283 -13.49 -23.30 1.54
CA LYS A 283 -13.58 -24.41 0.59
C LYS A 283 -14.59 -24.15 -0.54
N ALA A 284 -15.59 -23.31 -0.31
CA ALA A 284 -16.58 -22.96 -1.32
C ALA A 284 -16.06 -21.93 -2.36
N ILE A 285 -14.94 -21.25 -2.11
CA ILE A 285 -14.36 -20.29 -3.04
C ILE A 285 -14.00 -20.98 -4.36
N ASP A 286 -14.52 -20.47 -5.47
CA ASP A 286 -14.20 -20.90 -6.84
C ASP A 286 -13.37 -19.85 -7.60
N THR A 287 -13.29 -18.62 -7.10
CA THR A 287 -12.41 -17.59 -7.63
C THR A 287 -10.95 -18.07 -7.56
N PRO A 288 -10.13 -17.93 -8.62
CA PRO A 288 -8.70 -18.19 -8.57
C PRO A 288 -8.00 -17.37 -7.50
N VAL A 289 -7.24 -18.03 -6.59
CA VAL A 289 -6.59 -17.40 -5.45
C VAL A 289 -5.08 -17.60 -5.49
N TRP A 290 -4.34 -16.50 -5.32
CA TRP A 290 -2.91 -16.53 -5.05
C TRP A 290 -2.63 -15.95 -3.66
N LEU A 291 -2.03 -16.76 -2.79
CA LEU A 291 -1.67 -16.41 -1.42
C LEU A 291 -0.19 -16.05 -1.33
N VAL A 292 0.13 -15.03 -0.52
CA VAL A 292 1.52 -14.59 -0.29
C VAL A 292 1.72 -14.31 1.19
N GLN A 293 2.72 -14.94 1.82
CA GLN A 293 3.07 -14.64 3.21
C GLN A 293 4.51 -15.07 3.54
N ALA A 294 5.17 -14.35 4.46
CA ALA A 294 6.44 -14.75 5.05
C ALA A 294 6.20 -15.64 6.29
N LYS A 295 7.11 -16.60 6.50
CA LYS A 295 7.03 -17.52 7.66
C LYS A 295 7.39 -16.84 8.98
N ASP A 296 8.21 -15.80 8.93
CA ASP A 296 8.64 -15.01 10.08
C ASP A 296 7.65 -13.91 10.47
N ASP A 297 6.42 -13.94 9.93
CA ASP A 297 5.36 -13.02 10.31
C ASP A 297 4.92 -13.27 11.76
N THR A 298 5.26 -12.32 12.63
CA THR A 298 4.92 -12.38 14.07
C THR A 298 3.57 -11.74 14.40
N THR A 299 2.99 -11.01 13.45
CA THR A 299 1.69 -10.33 13.61
C THR A 299 0.54 -11.27 13.24
N VAL A 300 0.65 -11.93 12.10
CA VAL A 300 -0.31 -12.92 11.60
C VAL A 300 0.41 -14.24 11.40
N LYS A 301 -0.05 -15.28 12.09
CA LYS A 301 0.61 -16.59 12.03
C LYS A 301 0.42 -17.26 10.67
N TYR A 302 1.53 -17.55 10.01
CA TYR A 302 1.56 -18.17 8.68
C TYR A 302 0.74 -19.46 8.59
N GLU A 303 0.87 -20.35 9.57
CA GLU A 303 0.21 -21.67 9.59
C GLU A 303 -1.31 -21.55 9.73
N GLU A 304 -1.77 -20.57 10.50
CA GLU A 304 -3.20 -20.34 10.77
C GLU A 304 -3.86 -19.45 9.71
N SER A 305 -3.07 -18.88 8.79
CA SER A 305 -3.48 -17.89 7.79
C SER A 305 -3.25 -18.40 6.36
N ALA A 306 -2.26 -17.90 5.63
CA ALA A 306 -2.08 -18.24 4.21
C ALA A 306 -1.92 -19.74 3.97
N LEU A 307 -1.16 -20.45 4.82
CA LEU A 307 -0.99 -21.91 4.69
C LEU A 307 -2.30 -22.67 4.94
N ARG A 308 -3.11 -22.23 5.91
CA ARG A 308 -4.45 -22.82 6.16
C ARG A 308 -5.35 -22.66 4.94
N VAL A 309 -5.47 -21.45 4.39
CA VAL A 309 -6.29 -21.18 3.19
C VAL A 309 -5.80 -22.00 2.01
N TYR A 310 -4.49 -22.02 1.78
CA TYR A 310 -3.90 -22.82 0.71
C TYR A 310 -4.27 -24.30 0.83
N ASN A 311 -4.14 -24.89 2.03
CA ASN A 311 -4.48 -26.29 2.24
C ASN A 311 -5.95 -26.61 1.97
N LEU A 312 -6.85 -25.65 2.16
CA LEU A 312 -8.27 -25.79 1.86
C LEU A 312 -8.59 -25.63 0.36
N LEU A 313 -7.77 -24.89 -0.38
CA LEU A 313 -8.03 -24.53 -1.79
C LEU A 313 -7.05 -25.15 -2.79
N LYS A 314 -5.98 -25.82 -2.38
CA LYS A 314 -4.95 -26.34 -3.28
C LYS A 314 -5.50 -27.27 -4.38
N ASP A 315 -6.50 -28.08 -4.06
CA ASP A 315 -7.14 -29.00 -4.99
C ASP A 315 -8.04 -28.24 -6.01
N LYS A 316 -8.31 -26.96 -5.77
CA LYS A 316 -8.97 -26.02 -6.70
C LYS A 316 -7.97 -25.13 -7.46
N GLY A 317 -6.67 -25.39 -7.33
CA GLY A 317 -5.62 -24.67 -8.06
C GLY A 317 -5.14 -23.39 -7.40
N ALA A 318 -5.40 -23.16 -6.11
CA ALA A 318 -4.82 -22.06 -5.38
C ALA A 318 -3.29 -22.11 -5.40
N ILE A 319 -2.64 -20.94 -5.46
CA ILE A 319 -1.19 -20.80 -5.44
C ILE A 319 -0.76 -20.23 -4.09
N LEU A 320 0.38 -20.67 -3.58
CA LEU A 320 1.00 -20.12 -2.37
C LEU A 320 2.46 -19.75 -2.63
N SER A 321 2.78 -18.49 -2.52
CA SER A 321 4.14 -17.99 -2.44
C SER A 321 4.54 -17.78 -0.98
N THR A 322 5.54 -18.53 -0.53
CA THR A 322 6.05 -18.47 0.83
C THR A 322 7.45 -17.89 0.83
N TYR A 323 7.67 -16.87 1.66
CA TYR A 323 8.97 -16.26 1.90
C TYR A 323 9.51 -16.69 3.27
N GLU A 324 10.81 -16.95 3.36
CA GLU A 324 11.44 -17.33 4.64
C GLU A 324 11.52 -16.11 5.58
N THR A 325 11.69 -14.91 5.00
CA THR A 325 11.78 -13.64 5.72
C THR A 325 10.92 -12.57 5.04
N GLY A 326 10.53 -11.53 5.78
CA GLY A 326 9.69 -10.44 5.30
C GLY A 326 8.76 -9.91 6.39
N GLY A 327 8.65 -10.65 7.48
CA GLY A 327 7.77 -10.30 8.60
C GLY A 327 6.34 -10.06 8.14
N HIS A 328 5.65 -9.13 8.79
CA HIS A 328 4.28 -8.77 8.44
C HIS A 328 4.16 -7.93 7.16
N SER A 329 5.28 -7.60 6.49
CA SER A 329 5.28 -6.71 5.32
C SER A 329 5.28 -7.45 3.97
N SER A 330 4.75 -8.66 3.90
CA SER A 330 4.77 -9.52 2.70
C SER A 330 4.08 -8.90 1.47
N TRP A 331 3.23 -7.87 1.64
CA TRP A 331 2.64 -7.13 0.52
C TRP A 331 3.66 -6.38 -0.34
N ILE A 332 4.85 -6.12 0.17
CA ILE A 332 5.94 -5.52 -0.62
C ILE A 332 6.31 -6.44 -1.79
N TYR A 333 6.33 -7.75 -1.58
CA TYR A 333 6.59 -8.72 -2.64
C TYR A 333 5.53 -8.63 -3.74
N THR A 334 4.25 -8.58 -3.36
CA THR A 334 3.14 -8.42 -4.32
C THR A 334 3.20 -7.09 -5.07
N ALA A 335 3.54 -6.00 -4.35
CA ALA A 335 3.67 -4.66 -4.91
C ALA A 335 4.85 -4.51 -5.88
N ASN A 336 5.86 -5.37 -5.76
CA ASN A 336 7.02 -5.44 -6.65
C ASN A 336 6.88 -6.51 -7.75
N ASN A 337 5.72 -7.17 -7.85
CA ASN A 337 5.49 -8.28 -8.79
C ASN A 337 6.48 -9.44 -8.62
N ASP A 338 7.00 -9.64 -7.40
CA ASP A 338 8.01 -10.67 -7.11
C ASP A 338 7.48 -12.12 -7.14
N PRO A 339 6.26 -12.43 -6.59
CA PRO A 339 5.80 -13.80 -6.55
C PRO A 339 5.76 -14.43 -7.93
N ILE A 340 6.38 -15.61 -8.07
CA ILE A 340 6.46 -16.38 -9.32
C ILE A 340 5.90 -17.77 -9.09
N TYR A 341 5.12 -18.25 -10.04
CA TYR A 341 4.66 -19.62 -10.12
C TYR A 341 4.69 -20.13 -11.55
N ASN A 342 5.36 -21.26 -11.79
CA ASN A 342 5.57 -21.83 -13.12
C ASN A 342 6.13 -20.83 -14.15
N GLY A 343 7.02 -19.92 -13.71
CA GLY A 343 7.64 -18.91 -14.57
C GLY A 343 6.77 -17.67 -14.86
N GLU A 344 5.60 -17.57 -14.27
CA GLU A 344 4.70 -16.44 -14.43
C GLU A 344 4.63 -15.64 -13.13
N HIS A 345 4.82 -14.32 -13.21
CA HIS A 345 4.69 -13.42 -12.07
C HIS A 345 3.22 -13.16 -11.70
N VAL A 346 2.98 -12.74 -10.45
CA VAL A 346 1.63 -12.58 -9.90
C VAL A 346 0.75 -11.59 -10.68
N TRP A 347 1.31 -10.49 -11.19
CA TRP A 347 0.52 -9.53 -11.99
C TRP A 347 0.13 -10.11 -13.34
N GLN A 348 1.03 -10.80 -14.04
CA GLN A 348 0.74 -11.46 -15.32
C GLN A 348 -0.30 -12.58 -15.14
N TRP A 349 -0.12 -13.39 -14.09
CA TRP A 349 -1.11 -14.40 -13.73
C TRP A 349 -2.48 -13.79 -13.49
N THR A 350 -2.56 -12.70 -12.70
CA THR A 350 -3.82 -12.00 -12.44
C THR A 350 -4.45 -11.46 -13.72
N ALA A 351 -3.66 -10.76 -14.55
CA ALA A 351 -4.15 -10.08 -15.75
C ALA A 351 -4.77 -11.03 -16.79
N ARG A 352 -4.38 -12.31 -16.80
CA ARG A 352 -4.96 -13.32 -17.71
C ARG A 352 -6.23 -13.98 -17.18
N GLN A 353 -6.61 -13.77 -15.91
CA GLN A 353 -7.84 -14.33 -15.36
C GLN A 353 -9.05 -13.54 -15.86
N THR A 354 -10.11 -14.28 -16.18
CA THR A 354 -11.41 -13.72 -16.54
C THR A 354 -12.52 -14.56 -15.92
N LEU A 355 -13.68 -14.00 -15.62
CA LEU A 355 -14.81 -14.74 -15.07
C LEU A 355 -15.27 -15.89 -15.98
N THR A 356 -15.04 -15.79 -17.28
CA THR A 356 -15.37 -16.86 -18.25
C THR A 356 -14.35 -18.01 -18.23
N SER A 357 -13.13 -17.82 -17.67
CA SER A 357 -12.08 -18.85 -17.62
C SER A 357 -12.16 -19.76 -16.39
N VAL A 358 -12.97 -19.42 -15.40
CA VAL A 358 -13.10 -20.17 -14.14
C VAL A 358 -13.61 -21.60 -14.36
N ASN A 359 -14.32 -21.86 -15.46
CA ASN A 359 -14.94 -23.18 -15.74
C ASN A 359 -14.03 -24.17 -16.49
N ASN A 360 -12.75 -23.85 -16.82
CA ASN A 360 -11.94 -24.67 -17.72
C ASN A 360 -10.50 -24.98 -17.26
N GLN A 361 -10.14 -24.78 -15.99
CA GLN A 361 -8.77 -25.08 -15.56
C GLN A 361 -8.60 -26.56 -15.17
N THR A 362 -7.89 -27.32 -16.00
CA THR A 362 -7.25 -28.59 -15.63
C THR A 362 -5.97 -28.27 -14.86
N VAL A 363 -5.87 -28.77 -13.64
CA VAL A 363 -4.74 -28.59 -12.70
C VAL A 363 -3.47 -29.26 -13.24
N PRO A 364 -2.34 -28.55 -13.42
CA PRO A 364 -1.04 -29.20 -13.62
C PRO A 364 -0.42 -29.54 -12.26
N ASP A 365 0.21 -30.67 -12.17
CA ASP A 365 0.92 -31.22 -11.00
C ASP A 365 2.12 -30.32 -10.60
N THR A 366 2.26 -29.98 -9.32
CA THR A 366 3.14 -28.90 -8.87
C THR A 366 4.24 -29.36 -7.91
N LYS A 367 5.45 -28.93 -8.20
CA LYS A 367 6.57 -28.92 -7.23
C LYS A 367 6.78 -27.47 -6.76
N SER A 368 6.76 -27.26 -5.46
CA SER A 368 7.10 -25.97 -4.84
C SER A 368 8.59 -25.68 -4.99
N GLU A 369 8.95 -24.58 -5.60
CA GLU A 369 10.33 -24.07 -5.60
C GLU A 369 10.57 -23.17 -4.39
N LYS A 370 11.70 -23.37 -3.72
CA LYS A 370 12.20 -22.51 -2.66
C LYS A 370 12.81 -21.26 -3.28
N ILE A 371 12.22 -20.10 -3.02
CA ILE A 371 12.80 -18.81 -3.39
C ILE A 371 13.73 -18.35 -2.26
N THR A 372 15.02 -18.20 -2.58
CA THR A 372 16.03 -17.64 -1.67
C THR A 372 16.20 -16.16 -1.95
N SER A 373 16.06 -15.36 -0.91
CA SER A 373 16.38 -13.94 -0.71
C SER A 373 16.34 -13.00 -1.93
N VAL A 374 15.43 -12.05 -1.89
CA VAL A 374 15.37 -10.90 -2.80
C VAL A 374 16.00 -9.68 -2.10
N LYS A 375 16.81 -8.92 -2.84
CA LYS A 375 17.28 -7.61 -2.40
C LYS A 375 16.08 -6.66 -2.33
N THR A 376 15.76 -6.18 -1.14
CA THR A 376 14.80 -5.10 -0.95
C THR A 376 15.40 -3.79 -1.50
N GLY A 377 15.08 -3.47 -2.73
CA GLY A 377 15.34 -2.16 -3.31
C GLY A 377 14.12 -1.27 -3.12
N ASP A 378 14.12 -0.43 -2.10
CA ASP A 378 13.16 0.66 -2.00
C ASP A 378 13.56 1.72 -3.03
N THR A 379 12.80 1.82 -4.13
CA THR A 379 13.05 2.78 -5.22
C THR A 379 12.24 4.07 -5.08
N THR A 380 11.85 4.46 -3.87
CA THR A 380 11.31 5.80 -3.67
C THR A 380 12.42 6.82 -3.81
N SER A 381 12.50 7.51 -4.96
CA SER A 381 13.43 8.62 -5.13
C SER A 381 12.96 9.79 -4.25
N SER A 382 13.86 10.29 -3.41
CA SER A 382 13.64 11.52 -2.63
C SER A 382 14.40 12.66 -3.29
N ASP A 383 13.81 13.25 -4.32
CA ASP A 383 14.41 14.38 -5.02
C ASP A 383 13.92 15.71 -4.42
N ILE A 384 14.85 16.60 -4.10
CA ILE A 384 14.55 17.97 -3.71
C ILE A 384 14.91 18.89 -4.86
N TYR A 385 13.94 19.67 -5.30
CA TYR A 385 14.14 20.69 -6.34
C TYR A 385 14.38 22.04 -5.69
N VAL A 386 15.55 22.61 -5.91
CA VAL A 386 15.88 23.98 -5.54
C VAL A 386 15.75 24.84 -6.78
N ILE A 387 14.77 25.74 -6.81
CA ILE A 387 14.61 26.71 -7.90
C ILE A 387 15.42 27.95 -7.53
N VAL A 388 16.42 28.29 -8.37
CA VAL A 388 17.30 29.45 -8.19
C VAL A 388 16.89 30.57 -9.16
#